data_fb822f352fc5fd9e8b30f39b75de3b0d
#
_entry.id   fb822f352fc5fd9e8b30f39b75de3b0d
#
_cell.length_a   1.000
_cell.length_b   1.000
_cell.length_c   1.000
_cell.angle_alpha   90.00
_cell.angle_beta   90.00
_cell.angle_gamma   90.00
#
_symmetry.space_group_name_H-M   'P 1'
#
loop_
_entity.id
_entity.type
_entity.pdbx_description
1 polymer ?
#
loop_
_entity_poly.entity_id
_entity_poly.type
_entity_poly.pdbx_seq_one_letter_code
_entity_poly.pdbx_strand_id
1 'polypeptide(L)'
;MIYDTLNNLPNYLGVSDNLDTVIEYIMARDITTLPTGRTRIDGEKAVVTVSTVTPQTSDKALFQRHDAHIVLETDLDGSELFEVSLAELTPTKPTDEAADTTVGTAGTSIAGMLCEGRFALY
;
A
#
# COMPACT_ATOMS: atom_id res chain seq x y z
N MET A 1 10.71 1.12 -1.97
CA MET A 1 9.57 0.26 -2.35
C MET A 1 10.03 -1.17 -2.59
N ILE A 2 9.24 -2.15 -2.19
CA ILE A 2 9.40 -3.57 -2.50
C ILE A 2 8.18 -3.98 -3.35
N TYR A 3 8.41 -4.78 -4.38
CA TYR A 3 7.35 -5.34 -5.22
C TYR A 3 7.66 -6.82 -5.45
N ASP A 4 6.77 -7.72 -5.00
CA ASP A 4 7.02 -9.16 -5.05
C ASP A 4 5.69 -9.95 -5.08
N THR A 5 5.77 -11.26 -5.05
CA THR A 5 4.60 -12.13 -4.91
C THR A 5 4.23 -12.33 -3.44
N LEU A 6 2.94 -12.49 -3.15
CA LEU A 6 2.46 -12.78 -1.79
C LEU A 6 3.08 -14.06 -1.19
N ASN A 7 3.47 -15.03 -2.01
CA ASN A 7 4.15 -16.24 -1.56
C ASN A 7 5.54 -15.95 -0.96
N ASN A 8 6.16 -14.85 -1.36
CA ASN A 8 7.45 -14.42 -0.84
C ASN A 8 7.34 -13.52 0.39
N LEU A 9 6.13 -13.14 0.78
CA LEU A 9 5.89 -12.24 1.91
C LEU A 9 6.59 -12.66 3.21
N PRO A 10 6.68 -13.97 3.57
CA PRO A 10 7.42 -14.39 4.76
C PRO A 10 8.92 -14.05 4.76
N ASN A 11 9.51 -13.79 3.59
CA ASN A 11 10.91 -13.41 3.50
C ASN A 11 11.20 -11.99 4.05
N TYR A 12 10.15 -11.22 4.30
CA TYR A 12 10.22 -9.85 4.82
C TYR A 12 9.96 -9.74 6.32
N LEU A 13 9.81 -10.87 7.03
CA LEU A 13 9.78 -10.90 8.48
C LEU A 13 11.09 -10.38 9.07
N GLY A 14 11.00 -9.62 10.15
CA GLY A 14 12.12 -8.99 10.83
C GLY A 14 12.47 -7.59 10.31
N VAL A 15 11.73 -7.05 9.34
CA VAL A 15 11.90 -5.65 8.88
C VAL A 15 11.37 -4.68 9.93
N SER A 16 10.19 -4.95 10.48
CA SER A 16 9.64 -4.25 11.65
C SER A 16 8.55 -5.06 12.34
N ASP A 17 8.41 -4.90 13.65
CA ASP A 17 7.41 -5.63 14.45
C ASP A 17 5.98 -5.42 13.95
N ASN A 18 5.65 -4.20 13.51
CA ASN A 18 4.31 -3.90 12.99
C ASN A 18 4.06 -4.57 11.64
N LEU A 19 5.07 -4.62 10.78
CA LEU A 19 4.98 -5.33 9.51
C LEU A 19 4.87 -6.84 9.73
N ASP A 20 5.63 -7.40 10.66
CA ASP A 20 5.56 -8.83 11.02
C ASP A 20 4.14 -9.21 11.45
N THR A 21 3.50 -8.37 12.26
CA THR A 21 2.10 -8.55 12.66
C THR A 21 1.15 -8.59 11.45
N VAL A 22 1.36 -7.73 10.46
CA VAL A 22 0.55 -7.72 9.22
C VAL A 22 0.83 -8.96 8.38
N ILE A 23 2.10 -9.35 8.23
CA ILE A 23 2.49 -10.55 7.48
C ILE A 23 1.86 -11.80 8.08
N GLU A 24 1.97 -11.99 9.39
CA GLU A 24 1.38 -13.11 10.11
C GLU A 24 -0.15 -13.12 9.95
N TYR A 25 -0.78 -11.94 10.03
CA TYR A 25 -2.21 -11.81 9.81
C TYR A 25 -2.64 -12.26 8.41
N ILE A 26 -1.92 -11.87 7.37
CA ILE A 26 -2.17 -12.24 5.97
C ILE A 26 -1.94 -13.74 5.77
N MET A 27 -0.83 -14.28 6.27
CA MET A 27 -0.47 -15.68 6.09
C MET A 27 -1.39 -16.67 6.81
N ALA A 28 -2.08 -16.24 7.88
CA ALA A 28 -2.96 -17.08 8.67
C ALA A 28 -4.36 -17.27 8.06
N ARG A 29 -4.71 -16.64 6.93
CA ARG A 29 -6.07 -16.63 6.38
C ARG A 29 -6.15 -16.49 4.88
N ASP A 30 -7.33 -16.71 4.34
CA ASP A 30 -7.68 -16.36 2.97
C ASP A 30 -8.09 -14.88 2.94
N ILE A 31 -7.20 -14.03 2.44
CA ILE A 31 -7.42 -12.57 2.41
C ILE A 31 -8.53 -12.16 1.44
N THR A 32 -8.89 -13.01 0.45
CA THR A 32 -9.97 -12.74 -0.49
C THR A 32 -11.34 -12.75 0.17
N THR A 33 -11.43 -13.33 1.38
CA THR A 33 -12.67 -13.41 2.17
C THR A 33 -12.82 -12.27 3.16
N LEU A 34 -11.86 -11.36 3.26
CA LEU A 34 -11.91 -10.24 4.19
C LEU A 34 -13.06 -9.29 3.86
N PRO A 35 -13.83 -8.85 4.86
CA PRO A 35 -14.91 -7.90 4.64
C PRO A 35 -14.37 -6.52 4.26
N THR A 36 -15.14 -5.80 3.45
CA THR A 36 -14.88 -4.39 3.18
C THR A 36 -14.91 -3.59 4.48
N GLY A 37 -13.98 -2.66 4.63
CA GLY A 37 -13.84 -1.81 5.79
C GLY A 37 -12.48 -1.87 6.44
N ARG A 38 -12.36 -1.25 7.61
CA ARG A 38 -11.14 -1.15 8.39
C ARG A 38 -11.14 -2.12 9.56
N THR A 39 -10.11 -2.95 9.66
CA THR A 39 -9.91 -3.89 10.76
C THR A 39 -8.60 -3.56 11.47
N ARG A 40 -8.66 -3.33 12.78
CA ARG A 40 -7.48 -3.18 13.64
C ARG A 40 -6.96 -4.56 14.02
N ILE A 41 -5.71 -4.84 13.68
CA ILE A 41 -5.03 -6.09 14.05
C ILE A 41 -4.34 -5.91 15.39
N ASP A 42 -3.61 -4.81 15.56
CA ASP A 42 -2.93 -4.44 16.81
C ASP A 42 -3.12 -2.93 17.06
N GLY A 43 -4.26 -2.56 17.61
CA GLY A 43 -4.62 -1.16 17.86
C GLY A 43 -4.51 -0.31 16.59
N GLU A 44 -3.78 0.79 16.67
CA GLU A 44 -3.46 1.63 15.50
C GLU A 44 -2.08 1.31 14.89
N LYS A 45 -1.34 0.36 15.47
CA LYS A 45 0.00 -0.02 14.98
C LYS A 45 -0.07 -0.87 13.73
N ALA A 46 -1.08 -1.73 13.63
CA ALA A 46 -1.30 -2.59 12.48
C ALA A 46 -2.80 -2.63 12.13
N VAL A 47 -3.12 -2.18 10.93
CA VAL A 47 -4.49 -2.01 10.43
C VAL A 47 -4.59 -2.57 9.02
N VAL A 48 -5.68 -3.28 8.73
CA VAL A 48 -6.04 -3.70 7.38
C VAL A 48 -7.26 -2.91 6.91
N THR A 49 -7.22 -2.38 5.72
CA THR A 49 -8.34 -1.75 5.05
C THR A 49 -8.63 -2.47 3.74
N VAL A 50 -9.86 -2.93 3.57
CA VAL A 50 -10.36 -3.50 2.31
C VAL A 50 -11.35 -2.52 1.70
N SER A 51 -11.12 -2.12 0.47
CA SER A 51 -11.98 -1.18 -0.25
C SER A 51 -12.10 -1.54 -1.72
N THR A 52 -13.17 -1.09 -2.36
CA THR A 52 -13.30 -1.11 -3.82
C THR A 52 -12.90 0.25 -4.34
N VAL A 53 -11.94 0.27 -5.24
CA VAL A 53 -11.45 1.50 -5.88
C VAL A 53 -11.71 1.45 -7.38
N THR A 54 -11.86 2.62 -7.98
CA THR A 54 -11.85 2.77 -9.43
C THR A 54 -10.56 3.49 -9.80
N PRO A 55 -9.61 2.83 -10.47
CA PRO A 55 -8.37 3.45 -10.89
C PRO A 55 -8.61 4.69 -11.73
N GLN A 56 -7.76 5.70 -11.55
CA GLN A 56 -7.78 6.91 -12.34
C GLN A 56 -6.79 6.80 -13.50
N THR A 57 -6.99 7.62 -14.52
CA THR A 57 -5.99 7.76 -15.59
C THR A 57 -4.73 8.43 -15.04
N SER A 58 -3.56 8.06 -15.56
CA SER A 58 -2.25 8.55 -15.11
C SER A 58 -2.14 10.08 -15.10
N ASP A 59 -2.78 10.78 -16.05
CA ASP A 59 -2.80 12.24 -16.12
C ASP A 59 -3.56 12.92 -14.96
N LYS A 60 -4.37 12.19 -14.23
CA LYS A 60 -5.16 12.66 -13.08
C LYS A 60 -4.70 12.10 -11.75
N ALA A 61 -3.89 11.05 -11.77
CA ALA A 61 -3.37 10.43 -10.58
C ALA A 61 -2.36 11.36 -9.88
N LEU A 62 -2.41 11.36 -8.56
CA LEU A 62 -1.46 12.06 -7.72
C LEU A 62 -0.67 11.04 -6.91
N PHE A 63 0.59 11.35 -6.68
CA PHE A 63 1.44 10.56 -5.80
C PHE A 63 1.08 10.80 -4.34
N GLN A 64 1.25 9.77 -3.53
CA GLN A 64 1.10 9.83 -2.08
C GLN A 64 2.41 9.47 -1.40
N ARG A 65 2.69 10.11 -0.28
CA ARG A 65 3.81 9.80 0.59
C ARG A 65 3.31 9.68 2.02
N HIS A 66 3.81 8.67 2.71
CA HIS A 66 3.62 8.44 4.13
C HIS A 66 4.97 8.57 4.83
N ASP A 67 5.02 9.28 5.95
CA ASP A 67 6.26 9.55 6.68
C ASP A 67 6.41 8.67 7.94
N ALA A 68 5.28 8.21 8.52
CA ALA A 68 5.25 7.42 9.75
C ALA A 68 4.75 5.98 9.56
N HIS A 69 4.11 5.66 8.44
CA HIS A 69 3.53 4.34 8.17
C HIS A 69 4.20 3.65 7.00
N ILE A 70 4.27 2.33 7.09
CA ILE A 70 4.57 1.46 5.95
C ILE A 70 3.23 0.98 5.40
N VAL A 71 3.04 1.07 4.10
CA VAL A 71 1.85 0.57 3.40
C VAL A 71 2.19 -0.70 2.65
N LEU A 72 1.44 -1.78 2.90
CA LEU A 72 1.44 -3.00 2.12
C LEU A 72 0.12 -3.05 1.34
N GLU A 73 0.19 -3.06 0.04
CA GLU A 73 -0.95 -3.02 -0.87
C GLU A 73 -0.97 -4.26 -1.77
N THR A 74 -2.14 -4.81 -1.99
CA THR A 74 -2.38 -5.96 -2.87
C THR A 74 -3.80 -5.89 -3.43
N ASP A 75 -3.98 -6.25 -4.70
CA ASP A 75 -5.30 -6.41 -5.28
C ASP A 75 -5.85 -7.80 -4.93
N LEU A 76 -7.08 -7.83 -4.42
CA LEU A 76 -7.82 -9.06 -4.15
C LEU A 76 -8.62 -9.52 -5.37
N ASP A 77 -8.93 -8.61 -6.27
CA ASP A 77 -9.65 -8.84 -7.53
C ASP A 77 -9.26 -7.76 -8.54
N GLY A 78 -9.01 -8.14 -9.77
CA GLY A 78 -8.62 -7.24 -10.84
C GLY A 78 -7.13 -6.91 -10.88
N SER A 79 -6.83 -5.76 -11.43
CA SER A 79 -5.45 -5.24 -11.51
C SER A 79 -5.45 -3.73 -11.74
N GLU A 80 -4.41 -3.07 -11.28
CA GLU A 80 -4.17 -1.65 -11.52
C GLU A 80 -2.71 -1.36 -11.86
N LEU A 81 -2.49 -0.28 -12.59
CA LEU A 81 -1.15 0.28 -12.74
C LEU A 81 -0.87 1.18 -11.54
N PHE A 82 0.30 1.00 -10.94
CA PHE A 82 0.84 1.95 -9.97
C PHE A 82 2.08 2.62 -10.52
N GLU A 83 2.37 3.81 -10.04
CA GLU A 83 3.59 4.54 -10.35
C GLU A 83 4.35 4.88 -9.07
N VAL A 84 5.67 4.73 -9.13
CA VAL A 84 6.58 5.11 -8.04
C VAL A 84 7.39 6.31 -8.48
N SER A 85 7.36 7.38 -7.71
CA SER A 85 8.20 8.54 -7.97
C SER A 85 9.68 8.22 -7.77
N LEU A 86 10.51 8.65 -8.71
CA LEU A 86 11.97 8.67 -8.60
C LEU A 86 12.50 10.04 -8.18
N ALA A 87 11.63 11.01 -8.02
CA ALA A 87 11.94 12.38 -7.61
C ALA A 87 11.17 12.74 -6.33
N GLU A 88 11.59 13.83 -5.69
CA GLU A 88 10.85 14.37 -4.56
C GLU A 88 9.43 14.76 -4.97
N LEU A 89 8.50 14.53 -4.06
CA LEU A 89 7.11 14.91 -4.21
C LEU A 89 6.98 16.44 -4.06
N THR A 90 6.31 17.07 -5.03
CA THR A 90 5.86 18.45 -4.89
C THR A 90 4.44 18.47 -4.37
N PRO A 91 4.21 18.82 -3.09
CA PRO A 91 2.86 18.81 -2.51
C PRO A 91 1.91 19.74 -3.25
N THR A 92 0.69 19.28 -3.49
CA THR A 92 -0.40 20.09 -4.08
C THR A 92 -1.34 20.67 -3.03
N LYS A 93 -1.25 20.17 -1.81
CA LYS A 93 -2.01 20.64 -0.63
C LYS A 93 -1.21 20.35 0.65
N PRO A 94 -1.56 20.98 1.79
CA PRO A 94 -0.96 20.65 3.08
C PRO A 94 -1.06 19.16 3.41
N THR A 95 -0.05 18.63 4.11
CA THR A 95 -0.05 17.25 4.61
C THR A 95 -1.24 17.01 5.53
N ASP A 96 -1.93 15.92 5.34
CA ASP A 96 -2.90 15.40 6.30
C ASP A 96 -2.16 14.61 7.38
N GLU A 97 -1.87 15.28 8.51
CA GLU A 97 -1.13 14.66 9.61
C GLU A 97 -1.91 13.52 10.28
N ALA A 98 -3.24 13.58 10.30
CA ALA A 98 -4.07 12.55 10.90
C ALA A 98 -4.07 11.25 10.08
N ALA A 99 -3.97 11.37 8.76
CA ALA A 99 -3.87 10.25 7.83
C ALA A 99 -2.42 9.93 7.45
N ASP A 100 -1.43 10.69 7.96
CA ASP A 100 -0.03 10.58 7.56
C ASP A 100 0.14 10.57 6.03
N THR A 101 -0.53 11.50 5.35
CA THR A 101 -0.58 11.51 3.89
C THR A 101 -0.23 12.87 3.32
N THR A 102 0.84 12.91 2.52
CA THR A 102 1.16 14.03 1.65
C THR A 102 0.82 13.66 0.22
N VAL A 103 0.04 14.50 -0.46
CA VAL A 103 -0.39 14.30 -1.85
C VAL A 103 0.26 15.33 -2.74
N GLY A 104 0.78 14.90 -3.89
CA GLY A 104 1.48 15.81 -4.79
C GLY A 104 1.75 15.25 -6.18
N THR A 105 2.56 15.98 -6.92
CA THR A 105 3.05 15.60 -8.24
C THR A 105 4.53 15.25 -8.19
N ALA A 106 4.98 14.43 -9.13
CA ALA A 106 6.40 14.09 -9.30
C ALA A 106 6.79 14.16 -10.77
N GLY A 107 8.04 14.52 -11.02
CA GLY A 107 8.53 14.77 -12.39
C GLY A 107 8.98 13.52 -13.13
N THR A 108 9.30 12.45 -12.41
CA THR A 108 9.82 11.20 -12.99
C THR A 108 9.32 10.02 -12.18
N SER A 109 8.80 9.00 -12.86
CA SER A 109 8.28 7.79 -12.23
C SER A 109 8.68 6.53 -12.99
N ILE A 110 8.55 5.40 -12.32
CA ILE A 110 8.48 4.07 -12.93
C ILE A 110 7.09 3.50 -12.67
N ALA A 111 6.60 2.68 -13.59
CA ALA A 111 5.30 2.04 -13.47
C ALA A 111 5.43 0.53 -13.29
N GLY A 112 4.51 -0.04 -12.53
CA GLY A 112 4.31 -1.46 -12.36
C GLY A 112 2.85 -1.81 -12.40
N MET A 113 2.54 -3.11 -12.37
CA MET A 113 1.17 -3.60 -12.31
C MET A 113 0.95 -4.35 -11.00
N LEU A 114 0.02 -3.85 -10.19
CA LEU A 114 -0.50 -4.60 -9.05
C LEU A 114 -1.64 -5.49 -9.54
N CYS A 115 -1.69 -6.71 -9.07
CA CYS A 115 -2.73 -7.68 -9.40
C CYS A 115 -2.79 -8.76 -8.31
N GLU A 116 -3.77 -9.64 -8.41
CA GLU A 116 -3.89 -10.77 -7.50
C GLU A 116 -2.57 -11.55 -7.34
N GLY A 117 -2.24 -11.89 -6.11
CA GLY A 117 -1.04 -12.65 -5.76
C GLY A 117 0.26 -11.85 -5.75
N ARG A 118 0.19 -10.54 -5.95
CA ARG A 118 1.33 -9.63 -5.83
C ARG A 118 1.09 -8.56 -4.78
N PHE A 119 2.16 -8.02 -4.23
CA PHE A 119 2.07 -6.88 -3.31
C PHE A 119 3.11 -5.81 -3.64
N ALA A 120 2.80 -4.59 -3.24
CA ALA A 120 3.70 -3.47 -3.15
C ALA A 120 3.85 -3.06 -1.68
N LEU A 121 5.07 -2.73 -1.25
CA LEU A 121 5.40 -2.25 0.10
C LEU A 121 6.15 -0.93 -0.04
N TYR A 122 5.66 0.15 0.58
CA TYR A 122 6.22 1.51 0.50
C TYR A 122 5.94 2.35 1.73
#